data_867b3319a693f089f143fb9e4b06ca5c
#
_entry.id   867b3319a693f089f143fb9e4b06ca5c
#
_cell.length_a   1.000
_cell.length_b   1.000
_cell.length_c   1.000
_cell.angle_alpha   90.00
_cell.angle_beta   90.00
_cell.angle_gamma   90.00
#
_symmetry.space_group_name_H-M   'P 1'
#
loop_
_entity.id
_entity.type
_entity.pdbx_description
1 polymer ?
#
loop_
_entity_poly.entity_id
_entity_poly.type
_entity_poly.pdbx_seq_one_letter_code
_entity_poly.pdbx_strand_id
1 'polypeptide(L)'
;MGIAEQHAVTFAGGLASMGMIPVFAVYSSFLQRSYDQLVHDVSIGNLHVVLGIDRAGVVGEDGETHQGLFDVPMLTSIPNTTIYSPSCYEELKMCMKKAIYANKGLVAVRYPRGSENATFNQSYLSTEYIFNRENQSDTLIVTYGRLYEEAYRAQSLLSADGIKCDILKLTQIYPLSRDIGTEISNYKRIVFFEESMGEGGISEKLGEKLVECSYSGDYSRVTAETYVK
;
A
#
# COMPACT_ATOMS: atom_id res chain seq x y z
N MET A 1 2.83 22.13 -12.91
CA MET A 1 2.16 23.13 -12.05
C MET A 1 3.06 23.38 -10.86
N GLY A 2 3.07 24.61 -10.30
CA GLY A 2 3.81 24.87 -9.07
C GLY A 2 3.13 24.26 -7.82
N ILE A 3 3.16 24.92 -6.68
CA ILE A 3 2.48 24.45 -5.46
C ILE A 3 0.96 24.65 -5.63
N ALA A 4 0.30 23.72 -6.31
CA ALA A 4 -1.09 23.82 -6.74
C ALA A 4 -1.79 22.43 -6.79
N GLU A 5 -1.52 21.58 -5.80
CA GLU A 5 -2.04 20.22 -5.74
C GLU A 5 -3.58 20.18 -5.71
N GLN A 6 -4.21 21.09 -4.96
CA GLN A 6 -5.67 21.25 -4.91
C GLN A 6 -6.25 21.52 -6.30
N HIS A 7 -5.68 22.51 -7.01
CA HIS A 7 -6.11 22.81 -8.38
C HIS A 7 -5.91 21.61 -9.32
N ALA A 8 -4.81 20.88 -9.16
CA ALA A 8 -4.51 19.72 -9.99
C ALA A 8 -5.55 18.60 -9.80
N VAL A 9 -5.98 18.33 -8.57
CA VAL A 9 -7.02 17.32 -8.29
C VAL A 9 -8.38 17.76 -8.81
N THR A 10 -8.80 19.02 -8.57
CA THR A 10 -10.05 19.56 -9.13
C THR A 10 -10.05 19.51 -10.64
N PHE A 11 -8.94 19.87 -11.28
CA PHE A 11 -8.80 19.81 -12.73
C PHE A 11 -8.87 18.36 -13.25
N ALA A 12 -8.23 17.41 -12.55
CA ALA A 12 -8.35 15.99 -12.88
C ALA A 12 -9.80 15.49 -12.74
N GLY A 13 -10.51 15.89 -11.69
CA GLY A 13 -11.94 15.60 -11.51
C GLY A 13 -12.77 16.12 -12.72
N GLY A 14 -12.50 17.37 -13.14
CA GLY A 14 -13.14 17.96 -14.33
C GLY A 14 -12.86 17.18 -15.62
N LEU A 15 -11.63 16.74 -15.85
CA LEU A 15 -11.29 15.89 -17.00
C LEU A 15 -12.00 14.53 -16.92
N ALA A 16 -12.04 13.91 -15.75
CA ALA A 16 -12.69 12.62 -15.55
C ALA A 16 -14.21 12.71 -15.79
N SER A 17 -14.85 13.82 -15.39
CA SER A 17 -16.29 14.05 -15.64
C SER A 17 -16.64 14.13 -17.13
N MET A 18 -15.65 14.45 -17.97
CA MET A 18 -15.76 14.46 -19.43
C MET A 18 -15.37 13.14 -20.09
N GLY A 19 -15.18 12.07 -19.31
CA GLY A 19 -14.85 10.74 -19.79
C GLY A 19 -13.36 10.51 -20.11
N MET A 20 -12.47 11.43 -19.71
CA MET A 20 -11.02 11.22 -19.79
C MET A 20 -10.53 10.40 -18.59
N ILE A 21 -9.33 9.84 -18.69
CA ILE A 21 -8.66 9.15 -17.60
C ILE A 21 -7.42 9.96 -17.21
N PRO A 22 -7.55 10.94 -16.31
CA PRO A 22 -6.42 11.74 -15.86
C PRO A 22 -5.50 10.92 -14.93
N VAL A 23 -4.20 11.13 -15.08
CA VAL A 23 -3.18 10.62 -14.18
C VAL A 23 -2.46 11.80 -13.55
N PHE A 24 -2.54 11.92 -12.24
CA PHE A 24 -1.86 12.98 -11.47
C PHE A 24 -0.71 12.38 -10.67
N ALA A 25 0.53 12.76 -11.02
CA ALA A 25 1.72 12.37 -10.28
C ALA A 25 2.07 13.43 -9.24
N VAL A 26 2.25 13.01 -7.99
CA VAL A 26 2.48 13.90 -6.85
C VAL A 26 3.24 13.20 -5.73
N TYR A 27 4.01 13.96 -4.94
CA TYR A 27 4.63 13.40 -3.73
C TYR A 27 3.58 13.10 -2.66
N SER A 28 3.74 11.99 -1.95
CA SER A 28 2.85 11.56 -0.88
C SER A 28 2.55 12.69 0.13
N SER A 29 3.59 13.36 0.64
CA SER A 29 3.43 14.45 1.62
C SER A 29 2.72 15.68 1.05
N PHE A 30 2.78 15.93 -0.26
CA PHE A 30 2.12 17.09 -0.89
C PHE A 30 0.66 16.80 -1.23
N LEU A 31 0.31 15.54 -1.47
CA LEU A 31 -1.07 15.13 -1.73
C LEU A 31 -2.01 15.51 -0.58
N GLN A 32 -1.50 15.61 0.65
CA GLN A 32 -2.29 16.01 1.83
C GLN A 32 -3.03 17.33 1.63
N ARG A 33 -2.49 18.27 0.84
CA ARG A 33 -3.14 19.56 0.53
C ARG A 33 -4.44 19.42 -0.25
N SER A 34 -4.66 18.27 -0.90
CA SER A 34 -5.79 18.03 -1.81
C SER A 34 -6.84 17.11 -1.20
N TYR A 35 -6.81 16.84 0.09
CA TYR A 35 -7.74 15.90 0.72
C TYR A 35 -9.21 16.26 0.45
N ASP A 36 -9.56 17.53 0.64
CA ASP A 36 -10.92 18.03 0.39
C ASP A 36 -11.35 17.79 -1.08
N GLN A 37 -10.48 18.10 -2.04
CA GLN A 37 -10.75 17.94 -3.47
C GLN A 37 -10.86 16.45 -3.87
N LEU A 38 -10.07 15.57 -3.24
CA LEU A 38 -10.22 14.12 -3.45
C LEU A 38 -11.59 13.64 -3.00
N VAL A 39 -12.11 14.15 -1.89
CA VAL A 39 -13.45 13.81 -1.39
C VAL A 39 -14.53 14.42 -2.28
N HIS A 40 -14.54 15.76 -2.45
CA HIS A 40 -15.65 16.48 -3.07
C HIS A 40 -15.65 16.43 -4.61
N ASP A 41 -14.46 16.60 -5.21
CA ASP A 41 -14.37 16.74 -6.67
C ASP A 41 -14.17 15.40 -7.40
N VAL A 42 -13.78 14.33 -6.63
CA VAL A 42 -13.50 13.02 -7.24
C VAL A 42 -14.39 11.92 -6.66
N SER A 43 -14.32 11.69 -5.32
CA SER A 43 -14.93 10.52 -4.71
C SER A 43 -16.46 10.57 -4.70
N ILE A 44 -17.08 11.70 -4.39
CA ILE A 44 -18.55 11.86 -4.39
C ILE A 44 -19.15 11.52 -5.77
N GLY A 45 -18.49 11.99 -6.84
CA GLY A 45 -18.89 11.69 -8.21
C GLY A 45 -18.45 10.31 -8.71
N ASN A 46 -17.74 9.53 -7.90
CA ASN A 46 -17.10 8.27 -8.27
C ASN A 46 -16.33 8.41 -9.60
N LEU A 47 -15.63 9.53 -9.77
CA LEU A 47 -14.88 9.85 -10.97
C LEU A 47 -13.60 9.04 -11.03
N HIS A 48 -13.24 8.59 -12.25
CA HIS A 48 -12.05 7.80 -12.44
C HIS A 48 -10.81 8.68 -12.57
N VAL A 49 -10.07 8.82 -11.46
CA VAL A 49 -8.80 9.56 -11.37
C VAL A 49 -7.71 8.64 -10.85
N VAL A 50 -6.56 8.62 -11.52
CA VAL A 50 -5.39 7.82 -11.12
C VAL A 50 -4.34 8.74 -10.49
N LEU A 51 -3.90 8.38 -9.29
CA LEU A 51 -2.81 9.05 -8.57
C LEU A 51 -1.54 8.21 -8.68
N GLY A 52 -0.45 8.80 -9.17
CA GLY A 52 0.90 8.27 -9.05
C GLY A 52 1.56 8.92 -7.83
N ILE A 53 1.63 8.21 -6.70
CA ILE A 53 2.11 8.76 -5.43
C ILE A 53 3.56 8.40 -5.24
N ASP A 54 4.44 9.36 -5.49
CA ASP A 54 5.87 9.24 -5.32
C ASP A 54 6.29 9.53 -3.87
N ARG A 55 7.43 9.04 -3.44
CA ARG A 55 7.99 9.19 -2.09
C ARG A 55 7.05 8.64 -1.00
N ALA A 56 6.42 7.52 -1.29
CA ALA A 56 5.63 6.81 -0.28
C ALA A 56 6.54 6.11 0.74
N GLY A 57 6.15 6.14 2.00
CA GLY A 57 6.90 5.55 3.10
C GLY A 57 7.97 6.48 3.67
N VAL A 58 8.97 5.89 4.35
CA VAL A 58 10.08 6.63 4.96
C VAL A 58 11.07 7.05 3.89
N VAL A 59 11.34 8.35 3.77
CA VAL A 59 12.24 8.95 2.78
C VAL A 59 13.40 9.63 3.49
N GLY A 60 14.44 8.87 3.82
CA GLY A 60 15.53 9.34 4.66
C GLY A 60 16.24 10.61 4.17
N GLU A 61 16.59 10.66 2.87
CA GLU A 61 17.36 11.78 2.30
C GLU A 61 16.56 13.08 2.17
N ASP A 62 15.24 13.02 2.03
CA ASP A 62 14.39 14.20 1.87
C ASP A 62 13.96 14.81 3.23
N GLY A 63 14.28 14.14 4.35
CA GLY A 63 14.00 14.56 5.71
C GLY A 63 12.53 14.40 6.14
N GLU A 64 12.26 14.75 7.40
CA GLU A 64 10.97 14.52 8.08
C GLU A 64 9.77 15.12 7.33
N THR A 65 9.96 16.26 6.66
CA THR A 65 8.87 16.98 5.97
C THR A 65 8.37 16.32 4.69
N HIS A 66 9.11 15.32 4.19
CA HIS A 66 8.80 14.63 2.94
C HIS A 66 8.41 13.17 3.12
N GLN A 67 8.37 12.69 4.36
CA GLN A 67 7.97 11.30 4.64
C GLN A 67 6.52 11.04 4.24
N GLY A 68 6.31 10.01 3.44
CA GLY A 68 5.02 9.59 2.91
C GLY A 68 4.30 8.62 3.84
N LEU A 69 4.06 9.01 5.08
CA LEU A 69 3.48 8.16 6.12
C LEU A 69 1.95 8.30 6.23
N PHE A 70 1.37 9.38 5.69
CA PHE A 70 -0.02 9.75 5.89
C PHE A 70 -0.92 9.49 4.67
N ASP A 71 -0.35 9.12 3.52
CA ASP A 71 -1.11 8.87 2.29
C ASP A 71 -2.08 7.68 2.45
N VAL A 72 -1.66 6.59 3.08
CA VAL A 72 -2.51 5.42 3.31
C VAL A 72 -3.68 5.75 4.24
N PRO A 73 -3.49 6.27 5.48
CA PRO A 73 -4.60 6.65 6.37
C PRO A 73 -5.57 7.63 5.71
N MET A 74 -5.05 8.62 5.02
CA MET A 74 -5.86 9.62 4.30
C MET A 74 -6.73 8.96 3.22
N LEU A 75 -6.13 8.12 2.39
CA LEU A 75 -6.83 7.52 1.25
C LEU A 75 -7.79 6.40 1.65
N THR A 76 -7.50 5.65 2.72
CA THR A 76 -8.41 4.60 3.23
C THR A 76 -9.69 5.18 3.84
N SER A 77 -9.68 6.46 4.23
CA SER A 77 -10.87 7.17 4.71
C SER A 77 -11.79 7.66 3.58
N ILE A 78 -11.33 7.65 2.33
CA ILE A 78 -12.10 8.14 1.16
C ILE A 78 -12.83 6.96 0.50
N PRO A 79 -14.18 7.02 0.38
CA PRO A 79 -14.94 5.96 -0.28
C PRO A 79 -14.54 5.73 -1.75
N ASN A 80 -14.76 4.53 -2.25
CA ASN A 80 -14.49 4.13 -3.64
C ASN A 80 -13.01 4.28 -4.07
N THR A 81 -12.10 4.17 -3.10
CA THR A 81 -10.66 4.26 -3.34
C THR A 81 -10.05 2.87 -3.46
N THR A 82 -9.12 2.72 -4.41
CA THR A 82 -8.24 1.54 -4.53
C THR A 82 -6.79 1.98 -4.40
N ILE A 83 -5.99 1.25 -3.61
CA ILE A 83 -4.58 1.58 -3.40
C ILE A 83 -3.72 0.38 -3.74
N TYR A 84 -2.73 0.61 -4.58
CA TYR A 84 -1.66 -0.34 -4.92
C TYR A 84 -0.32 0.13 -4.34
N SER A 85 0.48 -0.82 -3.87
CA SER A 85 1.86 -0.58 -3.42
C SER A 85 2.79 -1.66 -3.99
N PRO A 86 3.24 -1.50 -5.24
CA PRO A 86 4.13 -2.44 -5.90
C PRO A 86 5.51 -2.49 -5.24
N SER A 87 6.20 -3.62 -5.32
CA SER A 87 7.51 -3.86 -4.74
C SER A 87 8.67 -3.80 -5.76
N CYS A 88 8.36 -3.80 -7.06
CA CYS A 88 9.33 -3.73 -8.15
C CYS A 88 8.75 -2.99 -9.36
N TYR A 89 9.59 -2.65 -10.34
CA TYR A 89 9.19 -1.90 -11.54
C TYR A 89 8.17 -2.64 -12.40
N GLU A 90 8.27 -3.96 -12.52
CA GLU A 90 7.29 -4.72 -13.30
C GLU A 90 5.92 -4.71 -12.64
N GLU A 91 5.84 -4.84 -11.31
CA GLU A 91 4.57 -4.66 -10.60
C GLU A 91 4.04 -3.24 -10.70
N LEU A 92 4.91 -2.23 -10.62
CA LEU A 92 4.51 -0.83 -10.82
C LEU A 92 3.83 -0.65 -12.19
N LYS A 93 4.43 -1.19 -13.23
CA LYS A 93 3.86 -1.17 -14.59
C LYS A 93 2.52 -1.91 -14.68
N MET A 94 2.41 -3.08 -14.04
CA MET A 94 1.16 -3.84 -13.98
C MET A 94 0.07 -3.08 -13.23
N CYS A 95 0.40 -2.52 -12.06
CA CYS A 95 -0.52 -1.73 -11.24
C CYS A 95 -0.98 -0.47 -11.96
N MET A 96 -0.09 0.28 -12.59
CA MET A 96 -0.43 1.47 -13.38
C MET A 96 -1.36 1.11 -14.56
N LYS A 97 -1.07 0.00 -15.26
CA LYS A 97 -1.94 -0.48 -16.34
C LYS A 97 -3.33 -0.87 -15.82
N LYS A 98 -3.39 -1.58 -14.70
CA LYS A 98 -4.67 -1.96 -14.06
C LYS A 98 -5.42 -0.73 -13.56
N ALA A 99 -4.73 0.22 -12.91
CA ALA A 99 -5.28 1.47 -12.44
C ALA A 99 -5.94 2.29 -13.57
N ILE A 100 -5.29 2.37 -14.72
CA ILE A 100 -5.78 3.18 -15.86
C ILE A 100 -6.91 2.48 -16.61
N TYR A 101 -6.81 1.18 -16.87
CA TYR A 101 -7.68 0.51 -17.83
C TYR A 101 -8.70 -0.46 -17.24
N ALA A 102 -8.54 -0.90 -16.00
CA ALA A 102 -9.39 -1.93 -15.40
C ALA A 102 -10.14 -1.47 -14.15
N ASN A 103 -9.63 -0.47 -13.43
CA ASN A 103 -10.28 0.09 -12.26
C ASN A 103 -11.28 1.20 -12.60
N LYS A 104 -12.04 1.61 -11.60
CA LYS A 104 -12.94 2.78 -11.61
C LYS A 104 -12.80 3.52 -10.28
N GLY A 105 -13.29 4.75 -10.21
CA GLY A 105 -13.19 5.58 -9.03
C GLY A 105 -11.78 6.14 -8.81
N LEU A 106 -11.47 6.49 -7.59
CA LEU A 106 -10.16 7.00 -7.19
C LEU A 106 -9.17 5.83 -7.04
N VAL A 107 -8.08 5.85 -7.81
CA VAL A 107 -7.07 4.79 -7.78
C VAL A 107 -5.70 5.40 -7.50
N ALA A 108 -5.03 4.91 -6.46
CA ALA A 108 -3.69 5.33 -6.09
C ALA A 108 -2.68 4.19 -6.34
N VAL A 109 -1.57 4.51 -6.99
CA VAL A 109 -0.40 3.64 -7.08
C VAL A 109 0.74 4.36 -6.37
N ARG A 110 1.11 3.85 -5.18
CA ARG A 110 2.14 4.45 -4.34
C ARG A 110 3.47 3.71 -4.49
N TYR A 111 4.57 4.46 -4.61
CA TYR A 111 5.90 3.90 -4.76
C TYR A 111 6.94 4.76 -4.03
N PRO A 112 8.03 4.13 -3.52
CA PRO A 112 9.07 4.84 -2.78
C PRO A 112 9.97 5.66 -3.71
N ARG A 113 10.77 6.54 -3.11
CA ARG A 113 11.96 7.11 -3.77
C ARG A 113 13.04 6.05 -3.93
N GLY A 114 13.80 6.11 -5.02
CA GLY A 114 14.95 5.25 -5.29
C GLY A 114 14.72 4.27 -6.44
N SER A 115 15.58 3.28 -6.51
CA SER A 115 15.52 2.21 -7.50
C SER A 115 15.25 0.87 -6.80
N GLU A 116 14.72 -0.09 -7.54
CA GLU A 116 14.67 -1.48 -7.05
C GLU A 116 16.08 -2.08 -6.93
N ASN A 117 16.21 -3.04 -6.03
CA ASN A 117 17.46 -3.77 -5.89
C ASN A 117 17.59 -4.79 -7.04
N ALA A 118 18.55 -4.55 -7.95
CA ALA A 118 18.78 -5.41 -9.11
C ALA A 118 19.18 -6.87 -8.74
N THR A 119 19.61 -7.12 -7.50
CA THR A 119 19.97 -8.46 -7.02
C THR A 119 18.79 -9.20 -6.39
N PHE A 120 17.72 -8.50 -6.05
CA PHE A 120 16.50 -9.09 -5.52
C PHE A 120 15.59 -9.50 -6.68
N ASN A 121 15.59 -10.79 -7.01
CA ASN A 121 14.75 -11.32 -8.08
C ASN A 121 13.43 -11.82 -7.50
N GLN A 122 12.37 -11.08 -7.77
CA GLN A 122 11.02 -11.48 -7.38
C GLN A 122 10.48 -12.50 -8.38
N SER A 123 10.36 -13.76 -7.96
CA SER A 123 9.95 -14.88 -8.82
C SER A 123 8.49 -14.81 -9.27
N TYR A 124 7.63 -14.14 -8.48
CA TYR A 124 6.20 -14.05 -8.74
C TYR A 124 5.71 -12.62 -8.67
N LEU A 125 4.86 -12.24 -9.62
CA LEU A 125 4.26 -10.92 -9.74
C LEU A 125 2.75 -11.02 -9.61
N SER A 126 2.13 -10.09 -8.88
CA SER A 126 0.68 -9.99 -8.76
C SER A 126 0.26 -8.55 -8.57
N THR A 127 -0.94 -8.21 -9.04
CA THR A 127 -1.60 -6.95 -8.70
C THR A 127 -2.52 -7.06 -7.48
N GLU A 128 -2.57 -8.21 -6.83
CA GLU A 128 -3.39 -8.45 -5.62
C GLU A 128 -2.51 -8.77 -4.43
N TYR A 129 -2.10 -10.03 -4.25
CA TYR A 129 -1.17 -10.45 -3.22
C TYR A 129 -0.43 -11.73 -3.64
N ILE A 130 0.64 -12.05 -2.91
CA ILE A 130 1.46 -13.24 -3.11
C ILE A 130 1.83 -13.83 -1.76
N PHE A 131 1.71 -15.16 -1.64
CA PHE A 131 2.33 -15.90 -0.55
C PHE A 131 3.69 -16.44 -0.95
N ASN A 132 4.71 -16.18 -0.13
CA ASN A 132 5.96 -16.90 -0.12
C ASN A 132 5.94 -17.85 1.08
N ARG A 133 5.76 -19.14 0.81
CA ARG A 133 5.50 -20.15 1.86
C ARG A 133 6.71 -21.04 2.07
N GLU A 134 7.05 -21.24 3.34
CA GLU A 134 7.89 -22.34 3.81
C GLU A 134 7.00 -23.48 4.33
N ASN A 135 7.46 -24.71 4.22
CA ASN A 135 6.69 -25.85 4.70
C ASN A 135 6.60 -25.82 6.24
N GLN A 136 5.37 -25.94 6.76
CA GLN A 136 5.07 -26.05 8.20
C GLN A 136 5.42 -24.81 9.01
N SER A 137 5.02 -23.62 8.54
CA SER A 137 5.14 -22.37 9.28
C SER A 137 3.87 -22.07 10.10
N ASP A 138 4.07 -21.70 11.38
CA ASP A 138 3.01 -21.18 12.27
C ASP A 138 3.02 -19.63 12.32
N THR A 139 4.00 -19.00 11.68
CA THR A 139 4.21 -17.54 11.70
C THR A 139 4.10 -16.96 10.31
N LEU A 140 3.37 -15.85 10.19
CA LEU A 140 3.20 -15.10 8.96
C LEU A 140 3.72 -13.68 9.13
N ILE A 141 4.57 -13.25 8.22
CA ILE A 141 4.94 -11.85 8.03
C ILE A 141 4.03 -11.28 6.94
N VAL A 142 3.31 -10.18 7.23
CA VAL A 142 2.51 -9.46 6.25
C VAL A 142 3.16 -8.12 5.96
N THR A 143 3.28 -7.75 4.68
CA THR A 143 3.87 -6.48 4.28
C THR A 143 3.47 -6.08 2.87
N TYR A 144 3.93 -4.90 2.43
CA TYR A 144 3.75 -4.41 1.06
C TYR A 144 4.89 -3.50 0.61
N GLY A 145 4.91 -3.22 -0.69
CA GLY A 145 5.88 -2.32 -1.30
C GLY A 145 7.31 -2.77 -1.09
N ARG A 146 8.23 -1.82 -0.89
CA ARG A 146 9.66 -2.12 -0.75
C ARG A 146 10.01 -2.97 0.47
N LEU A 147 9.18 -2.96 1.52
CA LEU A 147 9.41 -3.79 2.71
C LEU A 147 9.33 -5.30 2.42
N TYR A 148 8.83 -5.70 1.27
CA TYR A 148 8.84 -7.11 0.86
C TYR A 148 10.26 -7.69 0.76
N GLU A 149 11.21 -6.91 0.25
CA GLU A 149 12.62 -7.34 0.21
C GLU A 149 13.17 -7.54 1.61
N GLU A 150 12.89 -6.63 2.55
CA GLU A 150 13.34 -6.74 3.93
C GLU A 150 12.69 -7.92 4.65
N ALA A 151 11.40 -8.18 4.39
CA ALA A 151 10.71 -9.36 4.92
C ALA A 151 11.33 -10.66 4.38
N TYR A 152 11.72 -10.70 3.11
CA TYR A 152 12.41 -11.85 2.51
C TYR A 152 13.79 -12.09 3.13
N ARG A 153 14.55 -11.02 3.39
CA ARG A 153 15.83 -11.12 4.11
C ARG A 153 15.63 -11.63 5.54
N ALA A 154 14.63 -11.10 6.24
CA ALA A 154 14.28 -11.54 7.59
C ALA A 154 13.88 -13.03 7.60
N GLN A 155 13.06 -13.49 6.66
CA GLN A 155 12.70 -14.90 6.51
C GLN A 155 13.95 -15.77 6.36
N SER A 156 14.90 -15.35 5.52
CA SER A 156 16.14 -16.09 5.29
C SER A 156 17.00 -16.20 6.56
N LEU A 157 17.09 -15.12 7.36
CA LEU A 157 17.81 -15.12 8.63
C LEU A 157 17.13 -16.01 9.67
N LEU A 158 15.82 -15.92 9.81
CA LEU A 158 15.04 -16.76 10.72
C LEU A 158 15.15 -18.24 10.36
N SER A 159 15.11 -18.56 9.07
CA SER A 159 15.26 -19.94 8.57
C SER A 159 16.64 -20.52 8.92
N ALA A 160 17.72 -19.72 8.88
CA ALA A 160 19.05 -20.14 9.30
C ALA A 160 19.09 -20.49 10.80
N ASP A 161 18.25 -19.85 11.61
CA ASP A 161 18.11 -20.13 13.06
C ASP A 161 17.06 -21.23 13.34
N GLY A 162 16.54 -21.89 12.29
CA GLY A 162 15.52 -22.96 12.41
C GLY A 162 14.10 -22.47 12.67
N ILE A 163 13.85 -21.16 12.57
CA ILE A 163 12.52 -20.55 12.72
C ILE A 163 11.91 -20.37 11.34
N LYS A 164 10.78 -21.05 11.10
CA LYS A 164 10.05 -20.95 9.84
C LYS A 164 8.99 -19.84 9.88
N CYS A 165 8.95 -19.02 8.86
CA CYS A 165 7.88 -18.05 8.68
C CYS A 165 7.50 -17.93 7.21
N ASP A 166 6.21 -17.75 6.94
CA ASP A 166 5.70 -17.43 5.62
C ASP A 166 5.63 -15.89 5.45
N ILE A 167 5.59 -15.45 4.21
CA ILE A 167 5.38 -14.04 3.89
C ILE A 167 4.12 -13.90 3.04
N LEU A 168 3.24 -13.00 3.43
CA LEU A 168 2.16 -12.47 2.60
C LEU A 168 2.55 -11.07 2.14
N LYS A 169 2.82 -10.93 0.85
CA LYS A 169 3.04 -9.62 0.23
C LYS A 169 1.72 -9.13 -0.39
N LEU A 170 1.25 -7.98 0.04
CA LEU A 170 0.12 -7.29 -0.56
C LEU A 170 0.63 -6.36 -1.67
N THR A 171 -0.02 -6.38 -2.84
CA THR A 171 0.21 -5.42 -3.93
C THR A 171 -0.97 -4.47 -4.04
N GLN A 172 -2.20 -4.97 -4.08
CA GLN A 172 -3.38 -4.18 -3.76
C GLN A 172 -3.52 -4.16 -2.24
N ILE A 173 -3.25 -3.00 -1.63
CA ILE A 173 -3.29 -2.85 -0.18
C ILE A 173 -4.65 -2.39 0.32
N TYR A 174 -5.46 -1.76 -0.55
CA TYR A 174 -6.83 -1.35 -0.22
C TYR A 174 -7.74 -1.35 -1.46
N PRO A 175 -9.01 -1.80 -1.36
CA PRO A 175 -9.49 -2.62 -0.25
C PRO A 175 -8.74 -3.95 -0.17
N LEU A 176 -8.61 -4.50 1.03
CA LEU A 176 -8.09 -5.85 1.21
C LEU A 176 -9.05 -6.87 0.59
N SER A 177 -8.50 -8.00 0.11
CA SER A 177 -9.32 -9.13 -0.32
C SER A 177 -10.34 -9.50 0.75
N ARG A 178 -11.56 -9.84 0.33
CA ARG A 178 -12.65 -10.19 1.24
C ARG A 178 -12.26 -11.36 2.15
N ASP A 179 -11.60 -12.35 1.59
CA ASP A 179 -11.32 -13.61 2.26
C ASP A 179 -9.93 -13.65 2.93
N ILE A 180 -9.18 -12.56 2.88
CA ILE A 180 -7.80 -12.52 3.36
C ILE A 180 -7.68 -12.92 4.85
N GLY A 181 -8.60 -12.45 5.69
CA GLY A 181 -8.63 -12.82 7.11
C GLY A 181 -8.77 -14.32 7.31
N THR A 182 -9.69 -14.94 6.59
CA THR A 182 -9.90 -16.40 6.64
C THR A 182 -8.69 -17.17 6.13
N GLU A 183 -8.06 -16.73 5.05
CA GLU A 183 -6.89 -17.39 4.48
C GLU A 183 -5.70 -17.45 5.43
N ILE A 184 -5.54 -16.42 6.27
CA ILE A 184 -4.41 -16.32 7.20
C ILE A 184 -4.75 -16.71 8.64
N SER A 185 -6.00 -17.03 8.94
CA SER A 185 -6.48 -17.34 10.31
C SER A 185 -5.85 -18.61 10.90
N ASN A 186 -5.25 -19.47 10.09
CA ASN A 186 -4.60 -20.70 10.57
C ASN A 186 -3.19 -20.47 11.13
N TYR A 187 -2.58 -19.30 10.93
CA TYR A 187 -1.29 -18.98 11.53
C TYR A 187 -1.46 -18.68 13.02
N LYS A 188 -0.54 -19.16 13.85
CA LYS A 188 -0.54 -18.86 15.29
C LYS A 188 -0.08 -17.45 15.59
N ARG A 189 0.81 -16.92 14.73
CA ARG A 189 1.36 -15.57 14.88
C ARG A 189 1.35 -14.86 13.53
N ILE A 190 0.86 -13.62 13.52
CA ILE A 190 0.87 -12.74 12.35
C ILE A 190 1.54 -11.43 12.77
N VAL A 191 2.58 -11.02 12.03
CA VAL A 191 3.29 -9.76 12.24
C VAL A 191 3.16 -8.92 10.98
N PHE A 192 2.58 -7.74 11.10
CA PHE A 192 2.43 -6.81 9.98
C PHE A 192 3.46 -5.69 10.04
N PHE A 193 4.21 -5.51 8.97
CA PHE A 193 5.17 -4.41 8.81
C PHE A 193 4.69 -3.45 7.73
N GLU A 194 4.55 -2.15 8.06
CA GLU A 194 4.20 -1.14 7.07
C GLU A 194 4.90 0.20 7.31
N GLU A 195 5.26 0.87 6.22
CA GLU A 195 5.76 2.25 6.23
C GLU A 195 4.59 3.23 6.08
N SER A 196 3.77 3.28 7.13
CA SER A 196 2.62 4.18 7.26
C SER A 196 2.35 4.41 8.75
N MET A 197 1.56 5.42 9.07
CA MET A 197 1.00 5.57 10.41
C MET A 197 0.13 4.35 10.73
N GLY A 198 0.21 3.88 11.99
CA GLY A 198 -0.54 2.69 12.41
C GLY A 198 -2.05 2.92 12.49
N GLU A 199 -2.47 4.14 12.87
CA GLU A 199 -3.88 4.53 12.88
C GLU A 199 -4.36 4.82 11.44
N GLY A 200 -5.42 4.17 11.02
CA GLY A 200 -5.93 4.24 9.63
C GLY A 200 -5.10 3.46 8.62
N GLY A 201 -4.01 2.82 9.04
CA GLY A 201 -3.12 2.01 8.21
C GLY A 201 -3.74 0.68 7.77
N ILE A 202 -3.05 -0.02 6.88
CA ILE A 202 -3.52 -1.32 6.36
C ILE A 202 -3.44 -2.41 7.43
N SER A 203 -2.45 -2.31 8.32
CA SER A 203 -2.34 -3.25 9.44
C SER A 203 -3.55 -3.18 10.38
N GLU A 204 -4.13 -1.99 10.59
CA GLU A 204 -5.38 -1.84 11.35
C GLU A 204 -6.55 -2.47 10.60
N LYS A 205 -6.68 -2.23 9.29
CA LYS A 205 -7.72 -2.84 8.45
C LYS A 205 -7.61 -4.37 8.39
N LEU A 206 -6.41 -4.92 8.41
CA LEU A 206 -6.22 -6.36 8.52
C LEU A 206 -6.64 -6.88 9.90
N GLY A 207 -6.32 -6.13 10.98
CA GLY A 207 -6.79 -6.46 12.33
C GLY A 207 -8.31 -6.54 12.43
N GLU A 208 -9.03 -5.58 11.82
CA GLU A 208 -10.51 -5.63 11.72
C GLU A 208 -10.98 -6.93 11.04
N LYS A 209 -10.36 -7.33 9.93
CA LYS A 209 -10.67 -8.59 9.24
C LYS A 209 -10.38 -9.84 10.05
N LEU A 210 -9.31 -9.83 10.84
CA LEU A 210 -8.98 -10.93 11.75
C LEU A 210 -10.03 -11.07 12.87
N VAL A 211 -10.53 -9.96 13.38
CA VAL A 211 -11.64 -9.96 14.35
C VAL A 211 -12.92 -10.52 13.71
N GLU A 212 -13.25 -10.09 12.49
CA GLU A 212 -14.42 -10.59 11.74
C GLU A 212 -14.42 -12.12 11.58
N CYS A 213 -13.23 -12.73 11.37
CA CYS A 213 -13.11 -14.19 11.26
C CYS A 213 -12.80 -14.92 12.58
N SER A 214 -12.90 -14.22 13.73
CA SER A 214 -12.65 -14.77 15.06
C SER A 214 -11.24 -15.36 15.24
N TYR A 215 -10.24 -14.70 14.66
CA TYR A 215 -8.85 -15.09 14.83
C TYR A 215 -8.45 -15.07 16.32
N SER A 216 -7.81 -16.14 16.78
CA SER A 216 -7.42 -16.32 18.20
C SER A 216 -5.90 -16.38 18.41
N GLY A 217 -5.10 -16.21 17.35
CA GLY A 217 -3.64 -16.16 17.46
C GLY A 217 -3.12 -14.80 17.85
N ASP A 218 -1.79 -14.67 17.85
CA ASP A 218 -1.11 -13.40 18.16
C ASP A 218 -1.05 -12.51 16.90
N TYR A 219 -1.58 -11.29 16.99
CA TYR A 219 -1.45 -10.28 15.96
C TYR A 219 -0.66 -9.08 16.47
N SER A 220 0.43 -8.73 15.79
CA SER A 220 1.25 -7.57 16.11
C SER A 220 1.53 -6.72 14.88
N ARG A 221 1.75 -5.41 15.11
CA ARG A 221 1.99 -4.42 14.06
C ARG A 221 3.28 -3.67 14.33
N VAL A 222 4.07 -3.45 13.29
CA VAL A 222 5.24 -2.58 13.30
C VAL A 222 5.00 -1.48 12.28
N THR A 223 4.74 -0.30 12.77
CA THR A 223 4.27 0.88 12.00
C THR A 223 5.01 2.12 12.44
N ALA A 224 4.87 3.22 11.71
CA ALA A 224 5.30 4.51 12.19
C ALA A 224 4.34 5.02 13.26
N GLU A 225 4.84 5.37 14.44
CA GLU A 225 4.08 5.99 15.53
C GLU A 225 4.25 7.52 15.53
N THR A 226 5.33 7.99 14.92
CA THR A 226 5.69 9.40 14.81
C THR A 226 6.60 9.62 13.61
N TYR A 227 7.01 10.88 13.38
CA TYR A 227 8.01 11.19 12.36
C TYR A 227 9.34 10.47 12.64
N VAL A 228 9.89 9.85 11.60
CA VAL A 228 11.17 9.15 11.68
C VAL A 228 12.30 10.17 11.47
N LYS A 229 13.22 10.24 12.40
CA LYS A 229 14.41 11.13 12.35
C LYS A 229 15.55 10.48 11.59
#